data_5bcad2c090e7665c06028c2a778b91a4
#
_entry.id   5bcad2c090e7665c06028c2a778b91a4
#
_cell.length_a   1.000
_cell.length_b   1.000
_cell.length_c   1.000
_cell.angle_alpha   90.00
_cell.angle_beta   90.00
_cell.angle_gamma   90.00
#
_symmetry.space_group_name_H-M   'P 1'
#
loop_
_entity.id
_entity.type
_entity.pdbx_description
1 polymer ?
#
loop_
_entity_poly.entity_id
_entity_poly.type
_entity_poly.pdbx_seq_one_letter_code
_entity_poly.pdbx_strand_id
1 'polypeptide(L)'
;MTEKLKLYFHIGQPKTGTSAIQAFFNYNRETLSKDHKILYPNFINNDFGKGFCHNHGDLFTSINSTAEFDIVLEKFVSCQAYCTENNISKVVISWEGFQIPLWPKLIDYIQKKQNCEVKLILYLRRQDLLYESSWKQWGHKIREHQTIHDYIAVVEKDHLKYLRKWFEYFTPEQFIVRTYEKSCIGDDVVSDFLKILGINDKTGFIEPPDNILNVNAGLKPEVVEMLRLCNYLVTDRNDHKLLNMIYSSLSEKHKKRNPFTSYGFLTIEDRKKILEKYEASNHEVARIFFGESRENLFLEPLEISGDDPEYFTGLTLENTIPVFMELLLYQADQIQSLVEKNNMLSHEMSKKLNPKFLDLTFVALDLKEFIHNISDESQITGKRIKRKGFEFTSTGNDPAFIFSDYPTFKNTKAIQIEITTPAATNFQFFFTRTTATNFVEKNSVIKFLPEGRSRSILYFSETDISGKVRIDPGDLPGKYIIHRLEIGK
;
A
#
# COMPACT_ATOMS: atom_id res chain seq x y z
N MET A 1 -21.33 43.23 -6.03
CA MET A 1 -20.29 42.75 -5.09
C MET A 1 -20.00 41.29 -5.46
N THR A 2 -18.82 40.96 -5.88
CA THR A 2 -18.42 39.57 -6.14
C THR A 2 -18.51 38.81 -4.84
N GLU A 3 -19.20 37.69 -4.81
CA GLU A 3 -19.31 36.81 -3.65
C GLU A 3 -17.89 36.34 -3.26
N LYS A 4 -17.53 36.42 -1.96
CA LYS A 4 -16.21 36.00 -1.48
C LYS A 4 -16.07 34.50 -1.67
N LEU A 5 -14.89 34.06 -2.08
CA LEU A 5 -14.55 32.64 -2.16
C LEU A 5 -14.67 32.01 -0.76
N LYS A 6 -15.39 30.87 -0.68
CA LYS A 6 -15.57 30.12 0.57
C LYS A 6 -14.62 28.92 0.62
N LEU A 7 -13.77 28.89 1.64
CA LEU A 7 -12.86 27.77 1.89
C LEU A 7 -13.44 26.89 3.01
N TYR A 8 -13.77 25.66 2.66
CA TYR A 8 -14.24 24.65 3.61
C TYR A 8 -13.09 23.72 3.99
N PHE A 9 -12.64 23.80 5.23
CA PHE A 9 -11.63 22.89 5.76
C PHE A 9 -12.32 21.80 6.57
N HIS A 10 -12.30 20.56 6.03
CA HIS A 10 -12.69 19.38 6.78
C HIS A 10 -11.51 18.96 7.66
N ILE A 11 -11.60 19.27 8.95
CA ILE A 11 -10.52 19.15 9.92
C ILE A 11 -10.56 17.85 10.75
N GLY A 12 -11.29 16.86 10.29
CA GLY A 12 -11.42 15.56 10.95
C GLY A 12 -12.74 15.49 11.75
N GLN A 13 -12.82 14.67 12.78
CA GLN A 13 -11.76 13.87 13.42
C GLN A 13 -11.42 12.62 12.58
N PRO A 14 -10.25 11.99 12.82
CA PRO A 14 -10.02 10.64 12.32
C PRO A 14 -11.12 9.68 12.78
N LYS A 15 -11.44 8.67 11.98
CA LYS A 15 -12.45 7.65 12.29
C LYS A 15 -13.92 8.13 12.25
N THR A 16 -14.19 9.17 11.48
CA THR A 16 -15.53 9.72 11.21
C THR A 16 -15.91 9.68 9.73
N GLY A 17 -15.42 8.67 9.00
CA GLY A 17 -15.75 8.50 7.58
C GLY A 17 -14.97 9.39 6.61
N THR A 18 -13.89 10.02 7.05
CA THR A 18 -13.05 10.94 6.25
C THR A 18 -12.59 10.33 4.94
N SER A 19 -12.17 9.05 4.94
CA SER A 19 -11.74 8.35 3.71
C SER A 19 -12.86 8.21 2.68
N ALA A 20 -14.11 7.98 3.11
CA ALA A 20 -15.25 7.90 2.21
C ALA A 20 -15.54 9.27 1.57
N ILE A 21 -15.50 10.35 2.37
CA ILE A 21 -15.65 11.72 1.87
C ILE A 21 -14.54 12.02 0.84
N GLN A 22 -13.29 11.77 1.18
CA GLN A 22 -12.14 12.02 0.31
C GLN A 22 -12.21 11.24 -1.00
N ALA A 23 -12.57 9.96 -0.94
CA ALA A 23 -12.76 9.12 -2.11
C ALA A 23 -13.87 9.67 -3.00
N PHE A 24 -15.03 9.97 -2.43
CA PHE A 24 -16.16 10.51 -3.17
C PHE A 24 -15.80 11.83 -3.89
N PHE A 25 -15.18 12.77 -3.17
CA PHE A 25 -14.77 14.06 -3.74
C PHE A 25 -13.74 13.90 -4.84
N ASN A 26 -12.79 12.97 -4.67
CA ASN A 26 -11.79 12.70 -5.70
C ASN A 26 -12.40 12.11 -6.98
N TYR A 27 -13.33 11.17 -6.87
CA TYR A 27 -14.01 10.56 -8.02
C TYR A 27 -14.96 11.54 -8.75
N ASN A 28 -15.51 12.51 -8.03
CA ASN A 28 -16.52 13.43 -8.54
C ASN A 28 -16.02 14.87 -8.76
N ARG A 29 -14.72 15.09 -8.84
CA ARG A 29 -14.11 16.43 -8.94
C ARG A 29 -14.64 17.24 -10.11
N GLU A 30 -14.83 16.59 -11.25
CA GLU A 30 -15.32 17.24 -12.47
C GLU A 30 -16.80 17.67 -12.33
N THR A 31 -17.66 16.79 -11.85
CA THR A 31 -19.08 17.08 -11.57
C THR A 31 -19.20 18.20 -10.52
N LEU A 32 -18.44 18.08 -9.40
CA LEU A 32 -18.42 19.11 -8.36
C LEU A 32 -18.04 20.49 -8.92
N SER A 33 -17.01 20.54 -9.76
CA SER A 33 -16.52 21.80 -10.32
C SER A 33 -17.50 22.39 -11.35
N LYS A 34 -17.96 21.59 -12.32
CA LYS A 34 -18.81 22.06 -13.43
C LYS A 34 -20.23 22.38 -12.99
N ASP A 35 -20.85 21.47 -12.24
CA ASP A 35 -22.28 21.54 -11.96
C ASP A 35 -22.60 22.25 -10.64
N HIS A 36 -21.65 22.18 -9.66
CA HIS A 36 -21.89 22.72 -8.32
C HIS A 36 -20.96 23.87 -7.93
N LYS A 37 -20.01 24.27 -8.80
CA LYS A 37 -19.02 25.34 -8.54
C LYS A 37 -18.19 25.08 -7.27
N ILE A 38 -17.86 23.83 -7.02
CA ILE A 38 -17.09 23.36 -5.88
C ILE A 38 -15.78 22.72 -6.39
N LEU A 39 -14.65 23.22 -5.93
CA LEU A 39 -13.33 22.65 -6.22
C LEU A 39 -12.85 21.77 -5.06
N TYR A 40 -12.42 20.55 -5.39
CA TYR A 40 -11.58 19.70 -4.55
C TYR A 40 -10.17 19.72 -5.14
N PRO A 41 -9.30 20.67 -4.72
CA PRO A 41 -8.07 21.01 -5.46
C PRO A 41 -7.01 19.92 -5.38
N ASN A 42 -6.20 19.81 -6.45
CA ASN A 42 -4.92 19.14 -6.39
C ASN A 42 -3.81 20.18 -6.38
N PHE A 43 -3.10 20.31 -5.27
CA PHE A 43 -2.01 21.28 -5.12
C PHE A 43 -0.66 20.79 -5.65
N ILE A 44 -0.61 19.58 -6.20
CA ILE A 44 0.59 19.05 -6.88
C ILE A 44 0.70 19.75 -8.23
N ASN A 45 1.82 20.42 -8.47
CA ASN A 45 2.11 21.17 -9.71
C ASN A 45 1.05 22.23 -10.08
N ASN A 46 0.26 22.72 -9.12
CA ASN A 46 -0.84 23.67 -9.33
C ASN A 46 -1.90 23.20 -10.35
N ASP A 47 -2.08 21.90 -10.48
CA ASP A 47 -3.11 21.32 -11.37
C ASP A 47 -4.42 21.12 -10.61
N PHE A 48 -5.02 22.24 -10.18
CA PHE A 48 -6.14 22.26 -9.23
C PHE A 48 -7.36 21.46 -9.68
N GLY A 49 -7.67 21.41 -10.96
CA GLY A 49 -8.84 20.73 -11.53
C GLY A 49 -8.61 19.29 -11.96
N LYS A 50 -7.36 18.82 -12.03
CA LYS A 50 -7.01 17.52 -12.62
C LYS A 50 -6.20 16.64 -11.68
N GLY A 51 -5.91 15.43 -12.14
CA GLY A 51 -5.11 14.46 -11.43
C GLY A 51 -5.81 13.88 -10.19
N PHE A 52 -5.17 12.92 -9.55
CA PHE A 52 -5.67 12.25 -8.35
C PHE A 52 -5.21 12.99 -7.09
N CYS A 53 -6.13 13.24 -6.15
CA CYS A 53 -5.82 13.82 -4.85
C CYS A 53 -6.58 13.06 -3.76
N HIS A 54 -5.90 12.14 -3.08
CA HIS A 54 -6.55 11.37 -2.02
C HIS A 54 -6.97 12.28 -0.86
N ASN A 55 -6.04 13.06 -0.32
CA ASN A 55 -6.28 14.09 0.70
C ASN A 55 -5.26 15.23 0.54
N HIS A 56 -5.36 16.26 1.37
CA HIS A 56 -4.52 17.44 1.27
C HIS A 56 -3.35 17.45 2.27
N GLY A 57 -2.99 16.30 2.84
CA GLY A 57 -1.90 16.19 3.81
C GLY A 57 -0.56 16.71 3.28
N ASP A 58 -0.24 16.40 2.04
CA ASP A 58 1.03 16.79 1.42
C ASP A 58 1.21 18.33 1.36
N LEU A 59 0.09 19.07 1.31
CA LEU A 59 0.12 20.53 1.35
C LEU A 59 0.66 21.07 2.69
N PHE A 60 0.42 20.34 3.77
CA PHE A 60 0.68 20.80 5.14
C PHE A 60 1.90 20.11 5.76
N THR A 61 2.16 18.84 5.46
CA THR A 61 3.20 18.05 6.13
C THR A 61 4.63 18.57 5.94
N SER A 62 4.87 19.40 4.92
CA SER A 62 6.17 20.02 4.68
C SER A 62 6.42 21.26 5.56
N ILE A 63 5.39 21.75 6.29
CA ILE A 63 5.45 22.99 7.09
C ILE A 63 5.72 22.66 8.54
N ASN A 64 6.82 23.19 9.07
CA ASN A 64 7.25 22.95 10.44
C ASN A 64 7.22 24.23 11.32
N SER A 65 7.12 25.39 10.68
CA SER A 65 7.15 26.69 11.37
C SER A 65 6.31 27.74 10.65
N THR A 66 6.03 28.86 11.36
CA THR A 66 5.31 30.01 10.78
C THR A 66 6.09 30.72 9.68
N ALA A 67 7.41 30.58 9.64
CA ALA A 67 8.25 31.18 8.59
C ALA A 67 7.98 30.57 7.18
N GLU A 68 7.35 29.41 7.15
CA GLU A 68 7.03 28.68 5.90
C GLU A 68 5.58 28.89 5.42
N PHE A 69 4.80 29.73 6.12
CA PHE A 69 3.38 29.95 5.79
C PHE A 69 3.17 30.53 4.39
N ASP A 70 4.10 31.35 3.91
CA ASP A 70 4.00 31.95 2.59
C ASP A 70 4.08 30.91 1.47
N ILE A 71 4.77 29.76 1.69
CA ILE A 71 4.83 28.65 0.73
C ILE A 71 3.44 28.08 0.46
N VAL A 72 2.64 27.91 1.53
CA VAL A 72 1.25 27.43 1.39
C VAL A 72 0.34 28.55 0.88
N LEU A 73 0.54 29.78 1.34
CA LEU A 73 -0.24 30.93 0.88
C LEU A 73 -0.14 31.11 -0.64
N GLU A 74 1.03 31.01 -1.24
CA GLU A 74 1.22 31.12 -2.70
C GLU A 74 0.40 30.09 -3.46
N LYS A 75 0.30 28.86 -2.96
CA LYS A 75 -0.57 27.82 -3.55
C LYS A 75 -2.04 28.19 -3.44
N PHE A 76 -2.48 28.78 -2.33
CA PHE A 76 -3.86 29.26 -2.19
C PHE A 76 -4.16 30.48 -3.04
N VAL A 77 -3.20 31.40 -3.24
CA VAL A 77 -3.31 32.53 -4.19
C VAL A 77 -3.54 32.01 -5.61
N SER A 78 -2.72 31.05 -6.06
CA SER A 78 -2.86 30.42 -7.35
C SER A 78 -4.21 29.67 -7.50
N CYS A 79 -4.63 28.97 -6.44
CA CYS A 79 -5.93 28.31 -6.40
C CYS A 79 -7.10 29.30 -6.51
N GLN A 80 -7.02 30.45 -5.84
CA GLN A 80 -8.04 31.50 -5.93
C GLN A 80 -8.13 32.11 -7.33
N ALA A 81 -6.98 32.32 -8.01
CA ALA A 81 -6.97 32.75 -9.41
C ALA A 81 -7.68 31.74 -10.30
N TYR A 82 -7.34 30.46 -10.18
CA TYR A 82 -8.01 29.37 -10.88
C TYR A 82 -9.53 29.34 -10.62
N CYS A 83 -9.96 29.52 -9.36
CA CYS A 83 -11.38 29.58 -9.01
C CYS A 83 -12.10 30.74 -9.72
N THR A 84 -11.46 31.89 -9.78
CA THR A 84 -12.03 33.08 -10.47
C THR A 84 -12.19 32.82 -11.96
N GLU A 85 -11.18 32.28 -12.63
CA GLU A 85 -11.21 31.96 -14.06
C GLU A 85 -12.27 30.90 -14.42
N ASN A 86 -12.54 29.96 -13.52
CA ASN A 86 -13.45 28.83 -13.73
C ASN A 86 -14.83 29.02 -13.05
N ASN A 87 -15.13 30.23 -12.54
CA ASN A 87 -16.40 30.54 -11.88
C ASN A 87 -16.73 29.61 -10.70
N ILE A 88 -15.73 29.26 -9.90
CA ILE A 88 -15.84 28.42 -8.72
C ILE A 88 -16.02 29.30 -7.49
N SER A 89 -16.99 28.96 -6.64
CA SER A 89 -17.32 29.74 -5.44
C SER A 89 -16.94 29.08 -4.12
N LYS A 90 -16.68 27.75 -4.14
CA LYS A 90 -16.36 26.98 -2.94
C LYS A 90 -15.14 26.09 -3.20
N VAL A 91 -14.25 26.00 -2.20
CA VAL A 91 -13.09 25.09 -2.21
C VAL A 91 -13.17 24.19 -0.98
N VAL A 92 -13.01 22.90 -1.16
CA VAL A 92 -13.01 21.91 -0.08
C VAL A 92 -11.63 21.34 0.11
N ILE A 93 -11.09 21.50 1.30
CA ILE A 93 -9.80 20.93 1.74
C ILE A 93 -10.09 19.89 2.83
N SER A 94 -9.66 18.67 2.66
CA SER A 94 -9.88 17.59 3.63
C SER A 94 -8.58 16.94 4.06
N TRP A 95 -8.33 16.94 5.38
CA TRP A 95 -7.20 16.23 5.97
C TRP A 95 -7.48 15.92 7.45
N GLU A 96 -7.01 14.79 7.94
CA GLU A 96 -7.20 14.34 9.33
C GLU A 96 -6.06 14.79 10.28
N GLY A 97 -4.97 15.32 9.73
CA GLY A 97 -3.77 15.68 10.48
C GLY A 97 -3.78 17.05 11.16
N PHE A 98 -4.90 17.75 11.16
CA PHE A 98 -5.02 19.09 11.77
C PHE A 98 -4.98 19.10 13.32
N GLN A 99 -4.21 18.22 13.94
CA GLN A 99 -4.14 18.10 15.40
C GLN A 99 -3.09 18.99 16.05
N ILE A 100 -2.16 19.52 15.27
CA ILE A 100 -1.05 20.36 15.75
C ILE A 100 -1.51 21.83 15.83
N PRO A 101 -1.13 22.61 16.87
CA PRO A 101 -1.53 24.03 17.02
C PRO A 101 -1.11 24.94 15.87
N LEU A 102 -0.17 24.52 15.05
CA LEU A 102 0.33 25.29 13.90
C LEU A 102 -0.76 25.51 12.83
N TRP A 103 -1.66 24.54 12.65
CA TRP A 103 -2.62 24.53 11.54
C TRP A 103 -3.74 25.57 11.70
N PRO A 104 -4.37 25.76 12.87
CA PRO A 104 -5.31 26.86 13.06
C PRO A 104 -4.68 28.20 12.69
N LYS A 105 -3.45 28.46 13.13
CA LYS A 105 -2.70 29.69 12.84
C LYS A 105 -2.43 29.87 11.34
N LEU A 106 -2.08 28.80 10.62
CA LEU A 106 -1.87 28.84 9.17
C LEU A 106 -3.17 29.16 8.42
N ILE A 107 -4.28 28.51 8.78
CA ILE A 107 -5.57 28.75 8.12
C ILE A 107 -6.08 30.17 8.37
N ASP A 108 -5.93 30.68 9.58
CA ASP A 108 -6.22 32.08 9.91
C ASP A 108 -5.34 33.04 9.10
N TYR A 109 -4.05 32.74 8.95
CA TYR A 109 -3.14 33.52 8.13
C TYR A 109 -3.60 33.58 6.66
N ILE A 110 -3.99 32.44 6.08
CA ILE A 110 -4.54 32.37 4.72
C ILE A 110 -5.82 33.19 4.59
N GLN A 111 -6.77 33.04 5.54
CA GLN A 111 -8.03 33.79 5.56
C GLN A 111 -7.79 35.30 5.54
N LYS A 112 -6.90 35.79 6.37
CA LYS A 112 -6.57 37.24 6.48
C LYS A 112 -5.89 37.77 5.22
N LYS A 113 -5.00 37.01 4.63
CA LYS A 113 -4.23 37.45 3.44
C LYS A 113 -5.05 37.40 2.17
N GLN A 114 -5.98 36.44 2.02
CA GLN A 114 -6.77 36.28 0.79
C GLN A 114 -8.16 36.92 0.86
N ASN A 115 -8.55 37.48 2.00
CA ASN A 115 -9.89 38.05 2.18
C ASN A 115 -11.01 37.06 1.76
N CYS A 116 -10.85 35.77 2.09
CA CYS A 116 -11.82 34.71 1.85
C CYS A 116 -12.65 34.43 3.11
N GLU A 117 -13.77 33.69 2.94
CA GLU A 117 -14.54 33.18 4.06
C GLU A 117 -14.08 31.75 4.36
N VAL A 118 -13.69 31.47 5.62
CA VAL A 118 -13.33 30.13 6.06
C VAL A 118 -14.45 29.49 6.87
N LYS A 119 -14.80 28.26 6.55
CA LYS A 119 -15.66 27.39 7.35
C LYS A 119 -14.89 26.11 7.71
N LEU A 120 -15.00 25.70 8.96
CA LEU A 120 -14.35 24.53 9.52
C LEU A 120 -15.37 23.42 9.74
N ILE A 121 -15.28 22.34 8.98
CA ILE A 121 -16.18 21.18 9.11
C ILE A 121 -15.54 20.16 10.03
N LEU A 122 -16.24 19.77 11.09
CA LEU A 122 -15.76 18.86 12.10
C LEU A 122 -16.82 17.84 12.47
N TYR A 123 -16.51 16.56 12.27
CA TYR A 123 -17.31 15.45 12.77
C TYR A 123 -16.71 14.94 14.08
N LEU A 124 -17.54 14.92 15.12
CA LEU A 124 -17.18 14.41 16.46
C LEU A 124 -17.74 13.01 16.65
N ARG A 125 -16.90 12.08 17.07
CA ARG A 125 -17.32 10.71 17.39
C ARG A 125 -17.30 10.50 18.90
N ARG A 126 -18.30 9.80 19.42
CA ARG A 126 -18.39 9.46 20.85
C ARG A 126 -17.10 8.79 21.32
N GLN A 127 -16.57 9.19 22.45
CA GLN A 127 -15.20 8.90 22.86
C GLN A 127 -14.93 7.39 23.00
N ASP A 128 -15.86 6.60 23.51
CA ASP A 128 -15.74 5.15 23.64
C ASP A 128 -15.54 4.48 22.29
N LEU A 129 -16.33 4.88 21.30
CA LEU A 129 -16.20 4.40 19.91
C LEU A 129 -14.93 4.92 19.23
N LEU A 130 -14.53 6.16 19.53
CA LEU A 130 -13.33 6.78 18.98
C LEU A 130 -12.06 6.10 19.52
N TYR A 131 -12.00 5.78 20.82
CA TYR A 131 -10.89 5.03 21.40
C TYR A 131 -10.73 3.67 20.74
N GLU A 132 -11.79 2.89 20.72
CA GLU A 132 -11.76 1.53 20.18
C GLU A 132 -11.41 1.53 18.68
N SER A 133 -12.01 2.43 17.90
CA SER A 133 -11.71 2.56 16.45
C SER A 133 -10.28 3.03 16.18
N SER A 134 -9.76 3.95 17.00
CA SER A 134 -8.39 4.44 16.86
C SER A 134 -7.38 3.36 17.24
N TRP A 135 -7.61 2.65 18.34
CA TRP A 135 -6.73 1.58 18.79
C TRP A 135 -6.70 0.41 17.78
N LYS A 136 -7.86 0.00 17.25
CA LYS A 136 -7.93 -1.02 16.18
C LYS A 136 -7.14 -0.64 14.94
N GLN A 137 -6.99 0.64 14.63
CA GLN A 137 -6.20 1.09 13.49
C GLN A 137 -4.69 1.11 13.77
N TRP A 138 -4.29 1.43 14.98
CA TRP A 138 -2.89 1.72 15.31
C TRP A 138 -2.24 0.65 16.20
N GLY A 139 -2.99 -0.01 17.10
CA GLY A 139 -2.47 -0.96 18.07
C GLY A 139 -1.71 -2.14 17.46
N HIS A 140 -2.00 -2.48 16.21
CA HIS A 140 -1.31 -3.55 15.49
C HIS A 140 -0.21 -3.07 14.52
N LYS A 141 -0.13 -1.76 14.25
CA LYS A 141 0.82 -1.19 13.27
C LYS A 141 2.18 -0.83 13.87
N ILE A 142 2.26 -0.71 15.17
CA ILE A 142 3.45 -0.27 15.86
C ILE A 142 3.78 -1.36 16.84
N ARG A 143 5.00 -1.81 16.93
CA ARG A 143 5.56 -2.77 17.91
C ARG A 143 5.14 -2.58 19.38
N GLU A 144 4.03 -1.91 19.58
CA GLU A 144 3.40 -1.65 20.86
C GLU A 144 2.42 -2.76 21.14
N HIS A 145 2.78 -3.65 22.07
CA HIS A 145 1.87 -4.67 22.60
C HIS A 145 0.79 -4.09 23.53
N GLN A 146 0.51 -2.79 23.39
CA GLN A 146 -0.45 -2.09 24.24
C GLN A 146 -1.85 -2.67 24.08
N THR A 147 -2.44 -3.00 25.20
CA THR A 147 -3.88 -3.31 25.26
C THR A 147 -4.69 -2.04 25.02
N ILE A 148 -5.98 -2.18 24.74
CA ILE A 148 -6.86 -1.00 24.63
C ILE A 148 -6.91 -0.20 25.94
N HIS A 149 -6.79 -0.84 27.09
CA HIS A 149 -6.78 -0.17 28.40
C HIS A 149 -5.51 0.67 28.59
N ASP A 150 -4.35 0.14 28.21
CA ASP A 150 -3.09 0.90 28.21
C ASP A 150 -3.19 2.13 27.29
N TYR A 151 -3.78 1.95 26.10
CA TYR A 151 -4.00 3.06 25.18
C TYR A 151 -4.92 4.15 25.75
N ILE A 152 -6.03 3.78 26.38
CA ILE A 152 -6.96 4.72 27.04
C ILE A 152 -6.29 5.47 28.19
N ALA A 153 -5.38 4.83 28.91
CA ALA A 153 -4.67 5.44 30.02
C ALA A 153 -3.72 6.56 29.59
N VAL A 154 -3.13 6.48 28.40
CA VAL A 154 -2.10 7.45 27.94
C VAL A 154 -2.60 8.41 26.88
N VAL A 155 -3.66 8.07 26.12
CA VAL A 155 -4.19 8.91 25.04
C VAL A 155 -5.42 9.65 25.51
N GLU A 156 -5.49 10.94 25.25
CA GLU A 156 -6.63 11.78 25.58
C GLU A 156 -7.50 12.05 24.33
N LYS A 157 -8.83 11.95 24.47
CA LYS A 157 -9.83 12.18 23.40
C LYS A 157 -10.84 13.27 23.79
N ASP A 158 -10.37 14.35 24.39
CA ASP A 158 -11.19 15.48 24.82
C ASP A 158 -11.49 16.41 23.62
N HIS A 159 -12.78 16.49 23.26
CA HIS A 159 -13.23 17.31 22.13
C HIS A 159 -13.11 18.81 22.43
N LEU A 160 -13.41 19.25 23.64
CA LEU A 160 -13.29 20.65 24.04
C LEU A 160 -11.85 21.11 24.03
N LYS A 161 -10.93 20.28 24.55
CA LYS A 161 -9.50 20.57 24.53
C LYS A 161 -8.95 20.67 23.10
N TYR A 162 -9.44 19.82 22.20
CA TYR A 162 -9.12 19.93 20.78
C TYR A 162 -9.64 21.25 20.18
N LEU A 163 -10.89 21.61 20.44
CA LEU A 163 -11.53 22.81 19.92
C LEU A 163 -10.91 24.11 20.46
N ARG A 164 -10.48 24.13 21.74
CA ARG A 164 -9.84 25.31 22.34
C ARG A 164 -8.62 25.80 21.57
N LYS A 165 -7.85 24.91 20.92
CA LYS A 165 -6.72 25.28 20.06
C LYS A 165 -7.15 26.07 18.81
N TRP A 166 -8.38 25.85 18.36
CA TRP A 166 -8.96 26.53 17.21
C TRP A 166 -9.63 27.86 17.61
N PHE A 167 -10.23 27.93 18.80
CA PHE A 167 -10.90 29.13 19.30
C PHE A 167 -9.96 30.34 19.54
N GLU A 168 -8.65 30.11 19.53
CA GLU A 168 -7.67 31.17 19.50
C GLU A 168 -7.69 31.99 18.19
N TYR A 169 -8.19 31.39 17.11
CA TYR A 169 -8.15 31.95 15.76
C TYR A 169 -9.52 32.07 15.10
N PHE A 170 -10.49 31.25 15.46
CA PHE A 170 -11.80 31.13 14.84
C PHE A 170 -12.92 31.21 15.85
N THR A 171 -14.01 31.88 15.48
CA THR A 171 -15.22 31.91 16.32
C THR A 171 -16.10 30.70 16.11
N PRO A 172 -16.98 30.34 17.07
CA PRO A 172 -17.86 29.17 16.92
C PRO A 172 -18.72 29.18 15.66
N GLU A 173 -19.11 30.34 15.13
CA GLU A 173 -19.94 30.50 13.94
C GLU A 173 -19.22 30.10 12.65
N GLN A 174 -17.91 30.01 12.68
CA GLN A 174 -17.10 29.53 11.57
C GLN A 174 -17.04 27.99 11.51
N PHE A 175 -17.47 27.32 12.56
CA PHE A 175 -17.51 25.87 12.60
C PHE A 175 -18.86 25.33 12.15
N ILE A 176 -18.82 24.21 11.46
CA ILE A 176 -19.95 23.34 11.15
C ILE A 176 -19.65 22.01 11.84
N VAL A 177 -20.18 21.86 13.05
CA VAL A 177 -19.96 20.66 13.88
C VAL A 177 -21.10 19.67 13.65
N ARG A 178 -20.75 18.41 13.48
CA ARG A 178 -21.66 17.26 13.40
C ARG A 178 -21.24 16.18 14.38
N THR A 179 -22.19 15.52 15.02
CA THR A 179 -21.92 14.27 15.74
C THR A 179 -21.98 13.11 14.77
N TYR A 180 -20.96 12.24 14.80
CA TYR A 180 -20.87 11.06 13.94
C TYR A 180 -21.73 9.93 14.52
N GLU A 181 -23.02 10.10 14.43
CA GLU A 181 -24.08 9.20 14.88
C GLU A 181 -25.10 9.04 13.76
N LYS A 182 -25.67 7.83 13.61
CA LYS A 182 -26.65 7.55 12.56
C LYS A 182 -27.88 8.47 12.66
N SER A 183 -28.32 8.76 13.86
CA SER A 183 -29.41 9.69 14.15
C SER A 183 -29.17 11.11 13.65
N CYS A 184 -27.92 11.54 13.52
CA CYS A 184 -27.54 12.89 13.13
C CYS A 184 -27.15 13.02 11.67
N ILE A 185 -26.41 12.05 11.13
CA ILE A 185 -25.89 12.11 9.74
C ILE A 185 -26.66 11.20 8.77
N GLY A 186 -27.58 10.39 9.27
CA GLY A 186 -28.30 9.39 8.45
C GLY A 186 -27.44 8.17 8.13
N ASP A 187 -27.71 7.53 7.02
CA ASP A 187 -27.03 6.29 6.64
C ASP A 187 -25.64 6.53 6.03
N ASP A 188 -25.33 7.75 5.61
CA ASP A 188 -24.16 8.04 4.79
C ASP A 188 -23.58 9.44 5.09
N VAL A 189 -22.34 9.43 5.57
CA VAL A 189 -21.60 10.66 5.90
C VAL A 189 -21.33 11.55 4.68
N VAL A 190 -21.20 10.99 3.50
CA VAL A 190 -20.98 11.75 2.26
C VAL A 190 -22.21 12.58 1.94
N SER A 191 -23.41 12.00 2.08
CA SER A 191 -24.67 12.72 1.89
C SER A 191 -24.83 13.88 2.89
N ASP A 192 -24.47 13.69 4.15
CA ASP A 192 -24.47 14.80 5.13
C ASP A 192 -23.47 15.88 4.76
N PHE A 193 -22.27 15.49 4.33
CA PHE A 193 -21.24 16.44 3.90
C PHE A 193 -21.67 17.25 2.68
N LEU A 194 -22.31 16.62 1.71
CA LEU A 194 -22.86 17.31 0.52
C LEU A 194 -23.95 18.32 0.91
N LYS A 195 -24.82 17.97 1.87
CA LYS A 195 -25.84 18.91 2.40
C LYS A 195 -25.20 20.15 3.03
N ILE A 196 -24.07 20.02 3.74
CA ILE A 196 -23.30 21.14 4.26
C ILE A 196 -22.87 22.10 3.13
N LEU A 197 -22.55 21.55 1.97
CA LEU A 197 -22.16 22.34 0.80
C LEU A 197 -23.34 22.83 -0.04
N GLY A 198 -24.58 22.51 0.36
CA GLY A 198 -25.82 22.91 -0.32
C GLY A 198 -26.25 21.96 -1.43
N ILE A 199 -25.76 20.71 -1.44
CA ILE A 199 -26.16 19.67 -2.38
C ILE A 199 -27.02 18.65 -1.64
N ASN A 200 -28.30 18.55 -2.01
CA ASN A 200 -29.27 17.69 -1.33
C ASN A 200 -29.51 16.35 -2.04
N ASP A 201 -29.04 16.20 -3.27
CA ASP A 201 -29.23 15.01 -4.09
C ASP A 201 -27.90 14.54 -4.67
N LYS A 202 -27.68 13.25 -4.65
CA LYS A 202 -26.51 12.57 -5.25
C LYS A 202 -26.71 12.20 -6.73
N THR A 203 -27.82 12.53 -7.33
CA THR A 203 -28.07 12.23 -8.75
C THR A 203 -26.97 12.85 -9.64
N GLY A 204 -26.39 12.04 -10.50
CA GLY A 204 -25.29 12.46 -11.38
C GLY A 204 -23.88 12.29 -10.80
N PHE A 205 -23.75 11.93 -9.54
CA PHE A 205 -22.46 11.55 -8.96
C PHE A 205 -22.14 10.08 -9.17
N ILE A 206 -20.84 9.78 -9.25
CA ILE A 206 -20.29 8.43 -9.36
C ILE A 206 -19.97 7.91 -7.96
N GLU A 207 -20.53 6.78 -7.58
CA GLU A 207 -20.12 6.11 -6.34
C GLU A 207 -18.72 5.50 -6.53
N PRO A 208 -17.77 5.80 -5.63
CA PRO A 208 -16.46 5.15 -5.68
C PRO A 208 -16.58 3.63 -5.57
N PRO A 209 -15.73 2.86 -6.28
CA PRO A 209 -15.75 1.41 -6.20
C PRO A 209 -15.60 0.87 -4.78
N ASP A 210 -16.25 -0.24 -4.47
CA ASP A 210 -16.25 -0.87 -3.15
C ASP A 210 -14.85 -1.16 -2.58
N ASN A 211 -13.91 -1.52 -3.43
CA ASN A 211 -12.53 -1.76 -3.01
C ASN A 211 -11.82 -0.48 -2.50
N ILE A 212 -12.32 0.69 -2.86
CA ILE A 212 -11.80 1.99 -2.37
C ILE A 212 -12.56 2.42 -1.11
N LEU A 213 -13.87 2.23 -1.07
CA LEU A 213 -14.69 2.52 0.12
C LEU A 213 -14.39 1.56 1.27
N ASN A 214 -14.10 0.30 0.97
CA ASN A 214 -13.90 -0.77 1.95
C ASN A 214 -12.44 -0.99 2.40
N VAL A 215 -11.48 -0.21 1.91
CA VAL A 215 -10.07 -0.25 2.38
C VAL A 215 -9.96 -0.08 3.90
N ASN A 216 -10.98 0.48 4.53
CA ASN A 216 -11.06 0.67 5.98
C ASN A 216 -12.21 -0.12 6.65
N ALA A 217 -12.72 -1.18 6.03
CA ALA A 217 -13.66 -2.09 6.71
C ALA A 217 -12.99 -2.57 8.00
N GLY A 218 -13.64 -2.37 9.13
CA GLY A 218 -13.11 -2.80 10.42
C GLY A 218 -12.92 -4.31 10.43
N LEU A 219 -11.84 -4.78 11.02
CA LEU A 219 -11.64 -6.20 11.29
C LEU A 219 -12.38 -6.61 12.57
N LYS A 220 -12.80 -7.86 12.64
CA LYS A 220 -13.34 -8.43 13.88
C LYS A 220 -12.28 -8.46 14.99
N PRO A 221 -12.70 -8.45 16.28
CA PRO A 221 -11.78 -8.40 17.41
C PRO A 221 -10.70 -9.48 17.41
N GLU A 222 -11.05 -10.73 17.08
CA GLU A 222 -10.09 -11.84 17.02
C GLU A 222 -8.96 -11.58 16.01
N VAL A 223 -9.28 -11.02 14.86
CA VAL A 223 -8.27 -10.70 13.84
C VAL A 223 -7.36 -9.55 14.31
N VAL A 224 -7.94 -8.53 14.93
CA VAL A 224 -7.17 -7.39 15.48
C VAL A 224 -6.21 -7.87 16.57
N GLU A 225 -6.68 -8.75 17.46
CA GLU A 225 -5.86 -9.30 18.54
C GLU A 225 -4.73 -10.20 18.03
N MET A 226 -5.02 -11.03 17.02
CA MET A 226 -3.98 -11.81 16.34
C MET A 226 -2.91 -10.89 15.73
N LEU A 227 -3.31 -9.82 15.04
CA LEU A 227 -2.39 -8.82 14.48
C LEU A 227 -1.55 -8.16 15.57
N ARG A 228 -2.17 -7.77 16.69
CA ARG A 228 -1.46 -7.16 17.83
C ARG A 228 -0.39 -8.10 18.39
N LEU A 229 -0.70 -9.37 18.57
CA LEU A 229 0.25 -10.38 19.06
C LEU A 229 1.36 -10.69 18.07
N CYS A 230 1.10 -10.54 16.77
CA CYS A 230 2.06 -10.78 15.69
C CYS A 230 2.79 -9.52 15.21
N ASN A 231 2.57 -8.35 15.82
CA ASN A 231 3.12 -7.08 15.34
C ASN A 231 4.65 -7.01 15.39
N TYR A 232 5.32 -7.87 16.17
CA TYR A 232 6.78 -8.01 16.19
C TYR A 232 7.36 -8.50 14.84
N LEU A 233 6.52 -9.10 13.98
CA LEU A 233 6.90 -9.53 12.63
C LEU A 233 6.95 -8.34 11.64
N VAL A 234 6.32 -7.22 11.99
CA VAL A 234 6.32 -6.01 11.17
C VAL A 234 7.55 -5.18 11.52
N THR A 235 8.49 -5.08 10.59
CA THR A 235 9.77 -4.37 10.80
C THR A 235 9.70 -2.89 10.44
N ASP A 236 8.81 -2.51 9.53
CA ASP A 236 8.59 -1.13 9.07
C ASP A 236 7.15 -0.70 9.33
N ARG A 237 6.98 0.48 9.92
CA ARG A 237 5.68 1.14 10.14
C ARG A 237 4.86 1.33 8.87
N ASN A 238 5.54 1.51 7.75
CA ASN A 238 4.93 1.76 6.44
C ASN A 238 4.74 0.48 5.62
N ASP A 239 5.16 -0.67 6.15
CA ASP A 239 4.94 -1.95 5.47
C ASP A 239 3.49 -2.41 5.66
N HIS A 240 2.66 -2.11 4.67
CA HIS A 240 1.27 -2.52 4.63
C HIS A 240 1.05 -3.91 4.02
N LYS A 241 2.10 -4.64 3.65
CA LYS A 241 1.97 -5.94 2.96
C LYS A 241 1.17 -6.95 3.77
N LEU A 242 1.49 -7.10 5.06
CA LEU A 242 0.78 -8.02 5.96
C LEU A 242 -0.70 -7.63 6.09
N LEU A 243 -0.99 -6.34 6.29
CA LEU A 243 -2.35 -5.84 6.38
C LEU A 243 -3.13 -6.04 5.09
N ASN A 244 -2.55 -5.68 3.95
CA ASN A 244 -3.17 -5.85 2.64
C ASN A 244 -3.44 -7.34 2.36
N MET A 245 -2.51 -8.22 2.69
CA MET A 245 -2.69 -9.66 2.59
C MET A 245 -3.88 -10.13 3.44
N ILE A 246 -3.97 -9.71 4.70
CA ILE A 246 -5.05 -10.07 5.60
C ILE A 246 -6.39 -9.53 5.11
N TYR A 247 -6.46 -8.27 4.70
CA TYR A 247 -7.68 -7.69 4.14
C TYR A 247 -8.15 -8.41 2.87
N SER A 248 -7.22 -8.86 2.02
CA SER A 248 -7.55 -9.56 0.77
C SER A 248 -7.96 -11.01 0.99
N SER A 249 -7.44 -11.66 2.02
CA SER A 249 -7.61 -13.09 2.26
C SER A 249 -8.81 -13.42 3.13
N LEU A 250 -9.25 -12.51 4.01
CA LEU A 250 -10.35 -12.78 4.91
C LEU A 250 -11.70 -12.59 4.22
N SER A 251 -12.59 -13.55 4.46
CA SER A 251 -13.99 -13.48 4.03
C SER A 251 -14.73 -12.33 4.74
N GLU A 252 -15.85 -11.93 4.15
CA GLU A 252 -16.69 -10.85 4.68
C GLU A 252 -17.21 -11.11 6.11
N LYS A 253 -17.28 -12.37 6.53
CA LYS A 253 -17.67 -12.74 7.91
C LYS A 253 -16.67 -12.25 8.97
N HIS A 254 -15.39 -12.02 8.60
CA HIS A 254 -14.35 -11.48 9.47
C HIS A 254 -14.16 -9.97 9.33
N LYS A 255 -14.94 -9.33 8.45
CA LYS A 255 -14.95 -7.88 8.24
C LYS A 255 -16.18 -7.26 8.89
N LYS A 256 -16.00 -6.10 9.49
CA LYS A 256 -17.07 -5.36 10.13
C LYS A 256 -17.54 -4.23 9.22
N ARG A 257 -18.80 -4.27 8.80
CA ARG A 257 -19.36 -3.32 7.81
C ARG A 257 -20.04 -2.09 8.38
N ASN A 258 -20.49 -2.15 9.66
CA ASN A 258 -21.17 -1.00 10.22
C ASN A 258 -20.18 0.11 10.65
N PRO A 259 -20.18 1.28 10.01
CA PRO A 259 -19.23 2.36 10.31
C PRO A 259 -19.51 3.05 11.66
N PHE A 260 -20.73 2.97 12.17
CA PHE A 260 -21.16 3.66 13.39
C PHE A 260 -20.84 2.90 14.66
N THR A 261 -20.70 1.58 14.60
CA THR A 261 -20.38 0.75 15.75
C THR A 261 -18.92 0.29 15.71
N SER A 262 -18.29 0.27 16.86
CA SER A 262 -16.90 -0.21 17.00
C SER A 262 -16.74 -1.10 18.24
N TYR A 263 -17.78 -1.85 18.53
CA TYR A 263 -17.80 -2.74 19.71
C TYR A 263 -16.85 -3.93 19.58
N GLY A 264 -16.47 -4.47 20.72
CA GLY A 264 -15.73 -5.73 20.83
C GLY A 264 -14.66 -5.77 21.92
N PHE A 265 -13.94 -4.69 22.21
CA PHE A 265 -12.84 -4.70 23.18
C PHE A 265 -13.16 -3.99 24.51
N LEU A 266 -14.18 -3.14 24.56
CA LEU A 266 -14.58 -2.41 25.75
C LEU A 266 -15.91 -2.97 26.28
N THR A 267 -15.94 -3.27 27.57
CA THR A 267 -17.18 -3.61 28.28
C THR A 267 -18.10 -2.39 28.38
N ILE A 268 -19.38 -2.61 28.70
CA ILE A 268 -20.31 -1.50 28.97
C ILE A 268 -19.80 -0.62 30.12
N GLU A 269 -19.22 -1.24 31.12
CA GLU A 269 -18.64 -0.52 32.26
C GLU A 269 -17.46 0.34 31.87
N ASP A 270 -16.57 -0.14 31.01
CA ASP A 270 -15.46 0.66 30.46
C ASP A 270 -15.98 1.86 29.68
N ARG A 271 -17.04 1.63 28.87
CA ARG A 271 -17.67 2.71 28.08
C ARG A 271 -18.29 3.78 28.96
N LYS A 272 -19.01 3.39 30.00
CA LYS A 272 -19.58 4.32 30.99
C LYS A 272 -18.48 5.16 31.61
N LYS A 273 -17.41 4.57 32.13
CA LYS A 273 -16.27 5.29 32.72
C LYS A 273 -15.62 6.27 31.75
N ILE A 274 -15.49 5.89 30.47
CA ILE A 274 -14.97 6.79 29.44
C ILE A 274 -15.91 7.98 29.25
N LEU A 275 -17.21 7.76 29.14
CA LEU A 275 -18.19 8.81 28.90
C LEU A 275 -18.31 9.74 30.09
N GLU A 276 -18.34 9.22 31.31
CA GLU A 276 -18.30 9.99 32.56
C GLU A 276 -17.08 10.91 32.63
N LYS A 277 -15.90 10.41 32.25
CA LYS A 277 -14.66 11.20 32.19
C LYS A 277 -14.78 12.45 31.32
N TYR A 278 -15.56 12.40 30.24
CA TYR A 278 -15.70 13.48 29.27
C TYR A 278 -17.04 14.21 29.33
N GLU A 279 -17.91 13.89 30.28
CA GLU A 279 -19.28 14.40 30.38
C GLU A 279 -19.28 15.95 30.40
N ALA A 280 -18.54 16.56 31.32
CA ALA A 280 -18.49 18.02 31.44
C ALA A 280 -17.95 18.71 30.17
N SER A 281 -16.94 18.12 29.55
CA SER A 281 -16.37 18.67 28.31
C SER A 281 -17.34 18.49 27.11
N ASN A 282 -18.05 17.39 27.04
CA ASN A 282 -19.06 17.14 26.02
C ASN A 282 -20.27 18.07 26.19
N HIS A 283 -20.72 18.29 27.42
CA HIS A 283 -21.80 19.25 27.70
C HIS A 283 -21.43 20.67 27.24
N GLU A 284 -20.22 21.14 27.52
CA GLU A 284 -19.76 22.45 27.05
C GLU A 284 -19.67 22.54 25.51
N VAL A 285 -19.21 21.49 24.82
CA VAL A 285 -19.23 21.43 23.36
C VAL A 285 -20.65 21.47 22.81
N ALA A 286 -21.60 20.73 23.45
CA ALA A 286 -23.00 20.75 23.07
C ALA A 286 -23.59 22.17 23.20
N ARG A 287 -23.34 22.84 24.31
CA ARG A 287 -23.80 24.20 24.59
C ARG A 287 -23.27 25.18 23.51
N ILE A 288 -21.98 25.12 23.19
CA ILE A 288 -21.34 26.04 22.24
C ILE A 288 -21.94 25.89 20.82
N PHE A 289 -22.19 24.67 20.35
CA PHE A 289 -22.54 24.44 18.95
C PHE A 289 -24.02 24.14 18.68
N PHE A 290 -24.74 23.68 19.69
CA PHE A 290 -26.14 23.24 19.53
C PHE A 290 -27.12 24.00 20.45
N GLY A 291 -26.60 24.86 21.32
CA GLY A 291 -27.40 25.72 22.21
C GLY A 291 -27.68 25.13 23.59
N GLU A 292 -28.15 25.99 24.50
CA GLU A 292 -28.35 25.67 25.93
C GLU A 292 -29.38 24.54 26.19
N SER A 293 -30.30 24.30 25.23
CA SER A 293 -31.32 23.23 25.37
C SER A 293 -30.76 21.84 25.10
N ARG A 294 -29.56 21.70 24.57
CA ARG A 294 -28.95 20.41 24.28
C ARG A 294 -28.01 19.99 25.41
N GLU A 295 -28.52 19.15 26.29
CA GLU A 295 -27.76 18.65 27.43
C GLU A 295 -26.63 17.70 27.01
N ASN A 296 -26.88 16.80 26.04
CA ASN A 296 -25.94 15.80 25.62
C ASN A 296 -25.35 16.09 24.22
N LEU A 297 -24.04 16.01 24.08
CA LEU A 297 -23.38 16.13 22.79
C LEU A 297 -23.83 15.00 21.86
N PHE A 298 -23.80 13.78 22.35
CA PHE A 298 -24.18 12.55 21.62
C PHE A 298 -25.58 12.13 22.06
N LEU A 299 -26.45 11.80 21.06
CA LEU A 299 -27.86 11.50 21.29
C LEU A 299 -28.15 10.00 21.34
N GLU A 300 -27.30 9.18 20.73
CA GLU A 300 -27.50 7.74 20.72
C GLU A 300 -27.15 7.17 22.10
N PRO A 301 -28.07 6.40 22.70
CA PRO A 301 -27.85 5.81 24.02
C PRO A 301 -26.68 4.82 24.00
N LEU A 302 -26.15 4.55 25.18
CA LEU A 302 -25.14 3.49 25.34
C LEU A 302 -25.79 2.10 25.34
N GLU A 303 -27.10 2.03 25.23
CA GLU A 303 -27.84 0.77 25.24
C GLU A 303 -27.41 -0.13 24.09
N ILE A 304 -27.04 -1.33 24.47
CA ILE A 304 -26.67 -2.41 23.59
C ILE A 304 -27.97 -3.18 23.36
N SER A 305 -28.51 -3.18 22.14
CA SER A 305 -29.65 -3.99 21.76
C SER A 305 -29.28 -5.46 21.76
N GLY A 306 -30.26 -6.38 21.91
CA GLY A 306 -30.02 -7.82 22.04
C GLY A 306 -29.24 -8.50 20.90
N ASP A 307 -28.97 -7.77 19.80
CA ASP A 307 -28.16 -8.21 18.65
C ASP A 307 -26.70 -7.69 18.72
N ASP A 308 -26.27 -7.17 19.86
CA ASP A 308 -24.93 -6.59 20.01
C ASP A 308 -23.83 -7.64 19.94
N PRO A 309 -22.69 -7.27 19.31
CA PRO A 309 -21.55 -8.15 19.25
C PRO A 309 -21.07 -8.48 20.66
N GLU A 310 -20.94 -9.76 20.95
CA GLU A 310 -20.33 -10.25 22.19
C GLU A 310 -19.03 -9.51 22.48
N TYR A 311 -18.85 -9.11 23.73
CA TYR A 311 -17.57 -8.60 24.21
C TYR A 311 -16.47 -9.64 23.94
N PHE A 312 -15.39 -9.23 23.31
CA PHE A 312 -14.28 -10.10 23.00
C PHE A 312 -13.54 -10.51 24.28
N THR A 313 -13.65 -11.77 24.64
CA THR A 313 -13.07 -12.35 25.85
C THR A 313 -11.66 -12.87 25.67
N GLY A 314 -11.13 -12.81 24.44
CA GLY A 314 -9.79 -13.29 24.10
C GLY A 314 -9.77 -14.25 22.91
N LEU A 315 -8.57 -14.65 22.52
CA LEU A 315 -8.38 -15.66 21.48
C LEU A 315 -8.67 -17.05 22.03
N THR A 316 -9.49 -17.79 21.30
CA THR A 316 -9.75 -19.23 21.53
C THR A 316 -9.35 -20.00 20.27
N LEU A 317 -9.24 -21.32 20.36
CA LEU A 317 -8.99 -22.14 19.15
C LEU A 317 -10.14 -22.03 18.15
N GLU A 318 -11.37 -21.93 18.64
CA GLU A 318 -12.58 -21.84 17.84
C GLU A 318 -12.63 -20.55 16.99
N ASN A 319 -12.16 -19.42 17.52
CA ASN A 319 -12.17 -18.15 16.79
C ASN A 319 -10.86 -17.90 16.02
N THR A 320 -9.76 -18.57 16.36
CA THR A 320 -8.42 -18.36 15.76
C THR A 320 -8.18 -19.27 14.57
N ILE A 321 -8.49 -20.58 14.70
CA ILE A 321 -8.25 -21.57 13.64
C ILE A 321 -8.92 -21.20 12.30
N PRO A 322 -10.21 -20.79 12.28
CA PRO A 322 -10.85 -20.41 11.02
C PRO A 322 -10.15 -19.26 10.30
N VAL A 323 -9.66 -18.26 11.03
CA VAL A 323 -8.90 -17.13 10.46
C VAL A 323 -7.60 -17.61 9.83
N PHE A 324 -6.84 -18.47 10.54
CA PHE A 324 -5.61 -19.05 10.00
C PHE A 324 -5.87 -19.89 8.76
N MET A 325 -6.92 -20.70 8.76
CA MET A 325 -7.27 -21.55 7.61
C MET A 325 -7.64 -20.70 6.39
N GLU A 326 -8.37 -19.60 6.56
CA GLU A 326 -8.67 -18.70 5.45
C GLU A 326 -7.39 -18.05 4.88
N LEU A 327 -6.46 -17.62 5.74
CA LEU A 327 -5.16 -17.08 5.31
C LEU A 327 -4.35 -18.12 4.53
N LEU A 328 -4.28 -19.37 5.00
CA LEU A 328 -3.56 -20.45 4.32
C LEU A 328 -4.17 -20.81 2.98
N LEU A 329 -5.50 -20.92 2.91
CA LEU A 329 -6.20 -21.21 1.64
C LEU A 329 -5.98 -20.10 0.63
N TYR A 330 -6.09 -18.82 1.04
CA TYR A 330 -5.80 -17.70 0.16
C TYR A 330 -4.35 -17.76 -0.37
N GLN A 331 -3.36 -18.07 0.47
CA GLN A 331 -1.97 -18.21 0.04
C GLN A 331 -1.80 -19.37 -0.96
N ALA A 332 -2.46 -20.49 -0.73
CA ALA A 332 -2.45 -21.63 -1.66
C ALA A 332 -3.04 -21.24 -3.02
N ASP A 333 -4.16 -20.52 -3.05
CA ASP A 333 -4.79 -20.02 -4.28
C ASP A 333 -3.90 -19.02 -5.02
N GLN A 334 -3.22 -18.11 -4.29
CA GLN A 334 -2.27 -17.18 -4.90
C GLN A 334 -1.08 -17.92 -5.53
N ILE A 335 -0.52 -18.92 -4.85
CA ILE A 335 0.57 -19.75 -5.39
C ILE A 335 0.10 -20.47 -6.64
N GLN A 336 -1.08 -21.09 -6.61
CA GLN A 336 -1.66 -21.77 -7.76
C GLN A 336 -1.84 -20.82 -8.95
N SER A 337 -2.41 -19.65 -8.73
CA SER A 337 -2.59 -18.61 -9.76
C SER A 337 -1.26 -18.17 -10.37
N LEU A 338 -0.21 -17.98 -9.55
CA LEU A 338 1.13 -17.63 -10.03
C LEU A 338 1.75 -18.76 -10.86
N VAL A 339 1.55 -20.02 -10.47
CA VAL A 339 2.00 -21.19 -11.23
C VAL A 339 1.31 -21.24 -12.60
N GLU A 340 0.01 -21.04 -12.64
CA GLU A 340 -0.77 -21.01 -13.89
C GLU A 340 -0.32 -19.87 -14.81
N LYS A 341 -0.16 -18.66 -14.26
CA LYS A 341 0.34 -17.51 -15.01
C LYS A 341 1.75 -17.73 -15.55
N ASN A 342 2.62 -18.35 -14.76
CA ASN A 342 3.99 -18.68 -15.20
C ASN A 342 3.96 -19.72 -16.33
N ASN A 343 3.08 -20.73 -16.25
CA ASN A 343 2.89 -21.72 -17.30
C ASN A 343 2.34 -21.09 -18.59
N MET A 344 1.38 -20.17 -18.49
CA MET A 344 0.86 -19.42 -19.64
C MET A 344 1.94 -18.56 -20.30
N LEU A 345 2.72 -17.80 -19.50
CA LEU A 345 3.83 -16.99 -20.01
C LEU A 345 4.89 -17.86 -20.69
N SER A 346 5.22 -19.01 -20.10
CA SER A 346 6.15 -19.97 -20.67
C SER A 346 5.66 -20.52 -22.02
N HIS A 347 4.35 -20.78 -22.11
CA HIS A 347 3.73 -21.23 -23.37
C HIS A 347 3.69 -20.12 -24.43
N GLU A 348 3.37 -18.88 -24.05
CA GLU A 348 3.43 -17.74 -24.96
C GLU A 348 4.85 -17.44 -25.44
N MET A 349 5.84 -17.54 -24.54
CA MET A 349 7.24 -17.41 -24.91
C MET A 349 7.68 -18.50 -25.89
N SER A 350 7.24 -19.74 -25.67
CA SER A 350 7.51 -20.86 -26.60
C SER A 350 6.90 -20.65 -27.99
N LYS A 351 5.71 -20.03 -28.06
CA LYS A 351 5.07 -19.66 -29.35
C LYS A 351 5.77 -18.50 -30.07
N LYS A 352 6.36 -17.58 -29.32
CA LYS A 352 7.13 -16.44 -29.89
C LYS A 352 8.56 -16.83 -30.27
N LEU A 353 9.08 -17.94 -29.75
CA LEU A 353 10.35 -18.49 -30.18
C LEU A 353 10.19 -18.97 -31.62
N ASN A 354 11.15 -18.52 -32.47
CA ASN A 354 11.22 -18.85 -33.89
C ASN A 354 10.92 -20.35 -34.12
N PRO A 355 10.01 -20.72 -35.04
CA PRO A 355 9.63 -22.14 -35.31
C PRO A 355 10.78 -23.08 -35.53
N LYS A 356 11.95 -22.57 -35.94
CA LYS A 356 13.18 -23.34 -36.13
C LYS A 356 13.70 -24.06 -34.87
N PHE A 357 13.20 -23.72 -33.67
CA PHE A 357 13.67 -24.29 -32.38
C PHE A 357 12.66 -25.27 -31.75
N LEU A 358 11.48 -25.47 -32.36
CA LEU A 358 10.41 -26.30 -31.78
C LEU A 358 10.72 -27.82 -31.86
N ASP A 359 11.60 -28.24 -32.78
CA ASP A 359 11.93 -29.65 -33.02
C ASP A 359 13.33 -30.07 -32.49
N LEU A 360 13.89 -29.29 -31.53
CA LEU A 360 15.21 -29.62 -30.99
C LEU A 360 15.14 -30.84 -30.07
N THR A 361 15.96 -31.84 -30.39
CA THR A 361 16.23 -32.95 -29.48
C THR A 361 17.37 -32.57 -28.54
N PHE A 362 17.11 -32.55 -27.24
CA PHE A 362 18.13 -32.28 -26.22
C PHE A 362 18.81 -33.60 -25.81
N VAL A 363 20.13 -33.61 -25.90
CA VAL A 363 20.99 -34.73 -25.48
C VAL A 363 21.82 -34.32 -24.28
N ALA A 364 21.67 -35.03 -23.18
CA ALA A 364 22.44 -34.76 -21.95
C ALA A 364 23.93 -35.09 -22.16
N LEU A 365 24.81 -34.17 -21.71
CA LEU A 365 26.24 -34.44 -21.68
C LEU A 365 26.62 -35.25 -20.45
N ASP A 366 27.50 -36.22 -20.62
CA ASP A 366 28.17 -36.84 -19.49
C ASP A 366 29.11 -35.85 -18.84
N LEU A 367 28.83 -35.48 -17.59
CA LEU A 367 29.64 -34.51 -16.86
C LEU A 367 31.09 -34.98 -16.61
N LYS A 368 31.36 -36.29 -16.63
CA LYS A 368 32.72 -36.81 -16.53
C LYS A 368 33.49 -36.54 -17.83
N GLU A 369 32.85 -36.87 -18.95
CA GLU A 369 33.39 -36.56 -20.26
C GLU A 369 33.54 -35.05 -20.48
N PHE A 370 32.57 -34.25 -20.07
CA PHE A 370 32.65 -32.78 -20.10
C PHE A 370 33.90 -32.25 -19.39
N ILE A 371 34.17 -32.71 -18.17
CA ILE A 371 35.34 -32.27 -17.40
C ILE A 371 36.66 -32.76 -18.04
N HIS A 372 36.67 -33.97 -18.58
CA HIS A 372 37.85 -34.53 -19.21
C HIS A 372 38.27 -33.76 -20.46
N ASN A 373 37.31 -33.14 -21.16
CA ASN A 373 37.54 -32.38 -22.38
C ASN A 373 37.84 -30.89 -22.14
N ILE A 374 37.86 -30.40 -20.91
CA ILE A 374 38.34 -29.05 -20.61
C ILE A 374 39.79 -28.93 -21.01
N SER A 375 40.11 -28.10 -21.98
CA SER A 375 41.47 -27.88 -22.47
C SER A 375 42.20 -26.79 -21.73
N ASP A 376 41.47 -25.82 -21.14
CA ASP A 376 42.01 -24.71 -20.35
C ASP A 376 40.91 -24.14 -19.42
N GLU A 377 41.31 -23.45 -18.35
CA GLU A 377 40.38 -22.85 -17.40
C GLU A 377 40.95 -21.59 -16.76
N SER A 378 40.04 -20.66 -16.40
CA SER A 378 40.38 -19.41 -15.74
C SER A 378 39.57 -19.26 -14.47
N GLN A 379 40.24 -18.80 -13.38
CA GLN A 379 39.62 -18.48 -12.08
C GLN A 379 38.72 -19.58 -11.50
N ILE A 380 39.08 -20.84 -11.71
CA ILE A 380 38.33 -22.01 -11.24
C ILE A 380 39.25 -22.92 -10.39
N THR A 381 38.72 -23.39 -9.25
CA THR A 381 39.42 -24.31 -8.35
C THR A 381 38.44 -25.35 -7.78
N GLY A 382 38.99 -26.39 -7.15
CA GLY A 382 38.21 -27.37 -6.37
C GLY A 382 37.21 -28.20 -7.16
N LYS A 383 37.54 -28.48 -8.44
CA LYS A 383 36.71 -29.29 -9.32
C LYS A 383 36.50 -30.71 -8.81
N ARG A 384 35.23 -31.13 -8.71
CA ARG A 384 34.91 -32.51 -8.31
C ARG A 384 33.49 -32.92 -8.76
N ILE A 385 33.36 -34.19 -9.11
CA ILE A 385 32.04 -34.78 -9.37
C ILE A 385 31.50 -35.34 -8.07
N LYS A 386 30.28 -34.97 -7.75
CA LYS A 386 29.49 -35.52 -6.65
C LYS A 386 28.16 -36.10 -7.14
N ARG A 387 27.43 -36.77 -6.24
CA ARG A 387 26.09 -37.30 -6.54
C ARG A 387 25.14 -36.23 -7.12
N LYS A 388 25.35 -34.95 -6.79
CA LYS A 388 24.48 -33.82 -7.20
C LYS A 388 24.93 -33.12 -8.47
N GLY A 389 26.09 -33.49 -9.06
CA GLY A 389 26.60 -32.84 -10.27
C GLY A 389 28.10 -32.48 -10.19
N PHE A 390 28.53 -31.63 -11.12
CA PHE A 390 29.88 -31.07 -11.18
C PHE A 390 30.01 -29.83 -10.29
N GLU A 391 30.74 -29.92 -9.22
CA GLU A 391 31.01 -28.88 -8.23
C GLU A 391 32.38 -28.24 -8.49
N PHE A 392 32.44 -26.90 -8.45
CA PHE A 392 33.69 -26.13 -8.52
C PHE A 392 33.51 -24.79 -7.80
N THR A 393 34.64 -24.10 -7.57
CA THR A 393 34.69 -22.77 -6.93
C THR A 393 35.27 -21.76 -7.91
N SER A 394 34.53 -20.68 -8.22
CA SER A 394 35.08 -19.50 -8.88
C SER A 394 35.87 -18.67 -7.88
N THR A 395 37.07 -18.24 -8.24
CA THR A 395 37.94 -17.39 -7.43
C THR A 395 37.93 -15.93 -7.85
N GLY A 396 37.18 -15.60 -8.92
CA GLY A 396 37.10 -14.24 -9.46
C GLY A 396 35.81 -13.99 -10.22
N ASN A 397 35.82 -12.94 -10.99
CA ASN A 397 34.64 -12.44 -11.74
C ASN A 397 34.66 -12.79 -13.24
N ASP A 398 35.63 -13.60 -13.70
CA ASP A 398 35.72 -14.10 -15.08
C ASP A 398 36.10 -15.61 -15.08
N PRO A 399 35.32 -16.48 -14.39
CA PRO A 399 35.58 -17.92 -14.42
C PRO A 399 35.20 -18.52 -15.75
N ALA A 400 36.07 -19.33 -16.33
CA ALA A 400 35.83 -19.93 -17.63
C ALA A 400 36.31 -21.37 -17.74
N PHE A 401 35.60 -22.19 -18.52
CA PHE A 401 36.02 -23.48 -19.04
C PHE A 401 36.16 -23.37 -20.54
N ILE A 402 37.33 -23.75 -21.09
CA ILE A 402 37.63 -23.69 -22.51
C ILE A 402 37.76 -25.07 -23.07
N PHE A 403 37.17 -25.30 -24.25
CA PHE A 403 37.20 -26.53 -25.00
C PHE A 403 37.78 -26.24 -26.39
N SER A 404 38.95 -26.80 -26.71
CA SER A 404 39.66 -26.49 -27.93
C SER A 404 39.15 -27.31 -29.13
N ASP A 405 38.76 -28.55 -28.90
CA ASP A 405 38.15 -29.42 -29.91
C ASP A 405 37.23 -30.43 -29.18
N TYR A 406 35.98 -30.06 -28.97
CA TYR A 406 34.99 -30.98 -28.41
C TYR A 406 33.83 -31.16 -29.40
N PRO A 407 33.87 -32.27 -30.20
CA PRO A 407 32.94 -32.47 -31.28
C PRO A 407 31.46 -32.41 -30.90
N THR A 408 31.16 -32.64 -29.62
CA THR A 408 29.81 -32.64 -29.09
C THR A 408 29.13 -31.29 -29.26
N PHE A 409 29.88 -30.18 -29.24
CA PHE A 409 29.32 -28.83 -29.45
C PHE A 409 29.09 -28.48 -30.95
N LYS A 410 29.58 -29.27 -31.88
CA LYS A 410 29.38 -28.97 -33.30
C LYS A 410 27.88 -29.04 -33.67
N ASN A 411 27.43 -28.06 -34.43
CA ASN A 411 26.03 -27.92 -34.88
C ASN A 411 25.02 -27.75 -33.74
N THR A 412 25.45 -27.25 -32.60
CA THR A 412 24.57 -26.94 -31.47
C THR A 412 23.68 -25.74 -31.79
N LYS A 413 22.37 -25.89 -31.61
CA LYS A 413 21.36 -24.84 -31.80
C LYS A 413 20.87 -24.27 -30.49
N ALA A 414 20.99 -25.04 -29.42
CA ALA A 414 20.65 -24.59 -28.07
C ALA A 414 21.47 -25.32 -27.01
N ILE A 415 21.65 -24.69 -25.86
CA ILE A 415 22.19 -25.33 -24.65
C ILE A 415 21.17 -25.17 -23.54
N GLN A 416 20.87 -26.27 -22.87
CA GLN A 416 20.09 -26.24 -21.63
C GLN A 416 20.99 -26.57 -20.45
N ILE A 417 20.99 -25.70 -19.46
CA ILE A 417 21.78 -25.88 -18.24
C ILE A 417 20.88 -25.88 -17.01
N GLU A 418 21.21 -26.78 -16.10
CA GLU A 418 20.70 -26.78 -14.73
C GLU A 418 21.88 -26.59 -13.77
N ILE A 419 21.89 -25.44 -13.06
CA ILE A 419 23.03 -24.99 -12.27
C ILE A 419 22.57 -24.39 -10.95
N THR A 420 23.37 -24.56 -9.89
CA THR A 420 23.29 -23.78 -8.65
C THR A 420 24.37 -22.72 -8.66
N THR A 421 23.97 -21.45 -8.45
CA THR A 421 24.86 -20.30 -8.40
C THR A 421 24.91 -19.71 -6.98
N PRO A 422 26.05 -19.15 -6.54
CA PRO A 422 26.21 -18.58 -5.22
C PRO A 422 25.43 -17.27 -5.00
N ALA A 423 25.12 -16.54 -6.08
CA ALA A 423 24.33 -15.31 -6.16
C ALA A 423 23.75 -15.19 -7.55
N ALA A 424 22.86 -14.22 -7.78
CA ALA A 424 22.37 -13.89 -9.12
C ALA A 424 23.52 -13.45 -10.04
N THR A 425 23.66 -14.03 -11.22
CA THR A 425 24.85 -13.93 -12.07
C THR A 425 24.50 -14.10 -13.55
N ASN A 426 25.47 -13.81 -14.44
CA ASN A 426 25.31 -14.03 -15.87
C ASN A 426 26.08 -15.29 -16.29
N PHE A 427 25.37 -16.26 -16.86
CA PHE A 427 25.95 -17.39 -17.56
C PHE A 427 26.19 -17.00 -19.00
N GLN A 428 27.39 -17.22 -19.53
CA GLN A 428 27.72 -16.86 -20.90
C GLN A 428 28.39 -18.04 -21.62
N PHE A 429 28.01 -18.22 -22.88
CA PHE A 429 28.55 -19.24 -23.75
C PHE A 429 29.12 -18.57 -24.99
N PHE A 430 30.45 -18.68 -25.17
CA PHE A 430 31.17 -18.19 -26.34
C PHE A 430 31.51 -19.34 -27.27
N PHE A 431 31.56 -19.06 -28.56
CA PHE A 431 32.01 -20.00 -29.55
C PHE A 431 32.83 -19.29 -30.64
N THR A 432 33.70 -20.09 -31.31
CA THR A 432 34.45 -19.63 -32.47
C THR A 432 34.01 -20.36 -33.73
N ARG A 433 34.13 -19.67 -34.87
CA ARG A 433 34.02 -20.28 -36.19
C ARG A 433 35.37 -20.90 -36.59
N THR A 434 35.41 -21.80 -37.56
CA THR A 434 36.58 -22.60 -37.99
C THR A 434 37.86 -21.82 -38.21
N THR A 435 37.77 -20.49 -38.48
CA THR A 435 38.93 -19.62 -38.78
C THR A 435 39.26 -18.63 -37.67
N ALA A 436 38.41 -18.49 -36.64
CA ALA A 436 38.63 -17.53 -35.58
C ALA A 436 39.42 -18.14 -34.42
N THR A 437 40.42 -17.42 -33.93
CA THR A 437 41.30 -17.88 -32.81
C THR A 437 40.87 -17.29 -31.46
N ASN A 438 40.16 -16.19 -31.44
CA ASN A 438 39.77 -15.48 -30.21
C ASN A 438 38.25 -15.46 -29.96
N PHE A 439 37.88 -15.53 -28.68
CA PHE A 439 36.50 -15.32 -28.27
C PHE A 439 36.15 -13.83 -28.34
N VAL A 440 34.98 -13.51 -28.86
CA VAL A 440 34.49 -12.14 -29.03
C VAL A 440 33.00 -12.11 -28.62
N GLU A 441 32.55 -11.00 -28.04
CA GLU A 441 31.18 -10.82 -27.54
C GLU A 441 30.09 -11.10 -28.59
N LYS A 442 30.30 -10.69 -29.84
CA LYS A 442 29.36 -10.95 -30.95
C LYS A 442 29.13 -12.44 -31.24
N ASN A 443 30.03 -13.31 -30.78
CA ASN A 443 29.94 -14.77 -30.90
C ASN A 443 29.68 -15.38 -29.52
N SER A 444 28.78 -14.80 -28.75
CA SER A 444 28.36 -15.34 -27.47
C SER A 444 26.85 -15.24 -27.28
N VAL A 445 26.34 -16.05 -26.35
CA VAL A 445 24.98 -15.94 -25.84
C VAL A 445 25.05 -15.87 -24.33
N ILE A 446 24.37 -14.87 -23.78
CA ILE A 446 24.34 -14.61 -22.33
C ILE A 446 22.96 -14.90 -21.78
N LYS A 447 22.90 -15.41 -20.53
CA LYS A 447 21.67 -15.66 -19.81
C LYS A 447 21.82 -15.30 -18.34
N PHE A 448 20.96 -14.43 -17.86
CA PHE A 448 20.87 -14.13 -16.43
C PHE A 448 20.30 -15.32 -15.67
N LEU A 449 20.97 -15.71 -14.59
CA LEU A 449 20.59 -16.78 -13.69
C LEU A 449 20.32 -16.20 -12.29
N PRO A 450 19.22 -16.59 -11.64
CA PRO A 450 18.97 -16.18 -10.25
C PRO A 450 19.90 -16.93 -9.29
N GLU A 451 20.05 -16.44 -8.07
CA GLU A 451 20.71 -17.16 -6.97
C GLU A 451 20.05 -18.51 -6.71
N GLY A 452 20.85 -19.51 -6.38
CA GLY A 452 20.40 -20.87 -6.09
C GLY A 452 20.27 -21.73 -7.34
N ARG A 453 19.46 -22.79 -7.25
CA ARG A 453 19.30 -23.79 -8.33
C ARG A 453 18.29 -23.30 -9.36
N SER A 454 18.73 -23.21 -10.61
CA SER A 454 17.89 -22.79 -11.72
C SER A 454 18.15 -23.64 -12.98
N ARG A 455 17.17 -23.63 -13.90
CA ARG A 455 17.28 -24.27 -15.23
C ARG A 455 17.01 -23.24 -16.30
N SER A 456 17.88 -23.15 -17.29
CA SER A 456 17.80 -22.18 -18.38
C SER A 456 18.20 -22.77 -19.71
N ILE A 457 17.65 -22.20 -20.80
CA ILE A 457 17.98 -22.56 -22.16
C ILE A 457 18.54 -21.33 -22.88
N LEU A 458 19.68 -21.52 -23.58
CA LEU A 458 20.30 -20.54 -24.45
C LEU A 458 20.12 -21.02 -25.91
N TYR A 459 19.57 -20.17 -26.75
CA TYR A 459 19.39 -20.46 -28.17
C TYR A 459 20.42 -19.69 -29.01
N PHE A 460 20.95 -20.36 -30.04
CA PHE A 460 21.91 -19.76 -30.95
C PHE A 460 21.23 -19.36 -32.27
N SER A 461 21.39 -18.12 -32.66
CA SER A 461 20.85 -17.60 -33.93
C SER A 461 21.61 -18.15 -35.15
N GLU A 462 22.85 -18.59 -34.96
CA GLU A 462 23.72 -19.13 -35.97
C GLU A 462 24.15 -20.54 -35.58
N THR A 463 24.14 -21.46 -36.56
CA THR A 463 24.31 -22.92 -36.38
C THR A 463 25.75 -23.42 -36.54
N ASP A 464 26.71 -22.52 -36.72
CA ASP A 464 28.07 -22.92 -37.09
C ASP A 464 29.08 -22.83 -35.92
N ILE A 465 28.80 -23.62 -34.89
CA ILE A 465 29.80 -23.83 -33.81
C ILE A 465 30.73 -24.94 -34.30
N SER A 466 31.87 -24.54 -34.87
CA SER A 466 32.83 -25.47 -35.46
C SER A 466 34.26 -25.34 -34.89
N GLY A 467 34.48 -24.38 -34.00
CA GLY A 467 35.77 -24.13 -33.37
C GLY A 467 35.78 -24.32 -31.86
N LYS A 468 36.54 -23.49 -31.16
CA LYS A 468 36.64 -23.48 -29.70
C LYS A 468 35.36 -23.01 -29.04
N VAL A 469 35.09 -23.53 -27.83
CA VAL A 469 33.98 -23.13 -26.98
C VAL A 469 34.53 -22.65 -25.65
N ARG A 470 33.98 -21.57 -25.11
CA ARG A 470 34.21 -21.09 -23.75
C ARG A 470 32.88 -20.98 -23.02
N ILE A 471 32.83 -21.55 -21.82
CA ILE A 471 31.66 -21.49 -20.93
C ILE A 471 32.06 -20.74 -19.68
N ASP A 472 31.41 -19.59 -19.44
CA ASP A 472 31.53 -18.78 -18.27
C ASP A 472 30.32 -19.07 -17.37
N PRO A 473 30.47 -19.83 -16.27
CA PRO A 473 29.35 -20.27 -15.47
C PRO A 473 28.71 -19.19 -14.61
N GLY A 474 29.35 -18.03 -14.53
CA GLY A 474 28.92 -16.86 -13.81
C GLY A 474 30.00 -15.77 -13.81
N ASP A 475 29.65 -14.59 -13.34
CA ASP A 475 30.54 -13.42 -13.25
C ASP A 475 30.87 -13.04 -11.79
N LEU A 476 30.71 -13.97 -10.84
CA LEU A 476 30.94 -13.75 -9.43
C LEU A 476 31.77 -14.88 -8.81
N PRO A 477 32.61 -14.58 -7.79
CA PRO A 477 33.30 -15.61 -7.02
C PRO A 477 32.29 -16.40 -6.16
N GLY A 478 32.59 -17.68 -5.93
CA GLY A 478 31.76 -18.51 -5.10
C GLY A 478 31.65 -19.95 -5.60
N LYS A 479 30.79 -20.71 -4.95
CA LYS A 479 30.61 -22.12 -5.21
C LYS A 479 29.48 -22.37 -6.20
N TYR A 480 29.78 -23.07 -7.29
CA TYR A 480 28.85 -23.43 -8.34
C TYR A 480 28.67 -24.97 -8.41
N ILE A 481 27.49 -25.42 -8.85
CA ILE A 481 27.23 -26.83 -9.11
C ILE A 481 26.46 -26.95 -10.43
N ILE A 482 27.06 -27.50 -11.48
CA ILE A 482 26.34 -27.87 -12.71
C ILE A 482 25.71 -29.24 -12.45
N HIS A 483 24.38 -29.30 -12.40
CA HIS A 483 23.60 -30.51 -12.20
C HIS A 483 23.39 -31.26 -13.51
N ARG A 484 23.14 -30.52 -14.59
CA ARG A 484 22.84 -31.06 -15.92
C ARG A 484 23.22 -30.04 -16.98
N LEU A 485 23.79 -30.52 -18.07
CA LEU A 485 24.07 -29.75 -19.26
C LEU A 485 23.59 -30.60 -20.48
N GLU A 486 22.76 -30.02 -21.33
CA GLU A 486 22.17 -30.67 -22.47
C GLU A 486 22.39 -29.81 -23.70
N ILE A 487 22.59 -30.48 -24.83
CA ILE A 487 22.78 -29.88 -26.16
C ILE A 487 21.55 -30.16 -27.02
N GLY A 488 20.94 -29.08 -27.54
CA GLY A 488 19.88 -29.15 -28.55
C GLY A 488 20.45 -29.07 -29.96
N LYS A 489 20.17 -30.06 -30.77
CA LYS A 489 20.57 -30.17 -32.17
C LYS A 489 19.39 -30.14 -33.12
#